data_a22c9008874ee1a3d8927c8046bb3152
#
_entry.id   a22c9008874ee1a3d8927c8046bb3152
#
_cell.length_a   1.000
_cell.length_b   1.000
_cell.length_c   1.000
_cell.angle_alpha   90.00
_cell.angle_beta   90.00
_cell.angle_gamma   90.00
#
_symmetry.space_group_name_H-M   'P 1'
#
loop_
_entity.id
_entity.type
_entity.pdbx_description
1 polymer ?
#
loop_
_entity_poly.entity_id
_entity_poly.type
_entity_poly.pdbx_seq_one_letter_code
_entity_poly.pdbx_strand_id
1 'polypeptide(L)'
;MKGIWKIVVCLALVASITGLAYGQFARTDDAIKYRQAVMFLIGQHVGRMAAVVKGKQPHNREDFVQNAVLVETLSRLPWDAFLVAGSDKGDTKMRSEVLENQDKFKQAAQNMEIEVAKLDSAARSGDFNVIQVQFGAVGKSCKECHEQFRSR
;
A
#
# COMPACT_ATOMS: atom_id res chain seq x y z
N MET A 1 -36.40 -11.33 45.46
CA MET A 1 -36.22 -12.14 44.24
C MET A 1 -36.48 -11.39 42.93
N LYS A 2 -37.27 -10.29 42.87
CA LYS A 2 -37.52 -9.54 41.62
C LYS A 2 -36.38 -8.64 41.14
N GLY A 3 -35.41 -8.29 42.01
CA GLY A 3 -34.28 -7.40 41.64
C GLY A 3 -33.14 -8.13 40.91
N ILE A 4 -32.86 -9.38 41.28
CA ILE A 4 -31.78 -10.18 40.72
C ILE A 4 -32.07 -10.56 39.24
N TRP A 5 -33.33 -10.81 38.90
CA TRP A 5 -33.78 -11.09 37.55
C TRP A 5 -33.53 -9.94 36.57
N LYS A 6 -33.73 -8.70 37.00
CA LYS A 6 -33.49 -7.49 36.16
C LYS A 6 -32.02 -7.27 35.90
N ILE A 7 -31.14 -7.57 36.84
CA ILE A 7 -29.68 -7.46 36.69
C ILE A 7 -29.15 -8.52 35.71
N VAL A 8 -29.67 -9.74 35.78
CA VAL A 8 -29.26 -10.82 34.88
C VAL A 8 -29.68 -10.56 33.42
N VAL A 9 -30.89 -9.96 33.21
CA VAL A 9 -31.36 -9.59 31.86
C VAL A 9 -30.53 -8.43 31.28
N CYS A 10 -30.12 -7.45 32.07
CA CYS A 10 -29.24 -6.37 31.60
C CYS A 10 -27.84 -6.86 31.25
N LEU A 11 -27.28 -7.81 32.02
CA LEU A 11 -25.96 -8.39 31.73
C LEU A 11 -25.96 -9.28 30.48
N ALA A 12 -27.08 -9.95 30.18
CA ALA A 12 -27.21 -10.77 28.96
C ALA A 12 -27.33 -9.92 27.70
N LEU A 13 -27.85 -8.69 27.77
CA LEU A 13 -27.96 -7.77 26.63
C LEU A 13 -26.63 -7.08 26.25
N VAL A 14 -25.67 -6.97 27.19
CA VAL A 14 -24.35 -6.36 26.93
C VAL A 14 -23.37 -7.34 26.26
N ALA A 15 -23.59 -8.66 26.39
CA ALA A 15 -22.72 -9.68 25.82
C ALA A 15 -22.93 -9.93 24.32
N SER A 16 -23.89 -9.25 23.67
CA SER A 16 -24.24 -9.52 22.25
C SER A 16 -23.68 -8.52 21.25
N ILE A 17 -22.81 -7.58 21.69
CA ILE A 17 -22.05 -6.73 20.77
C ILE A 17 -20.66 -7.35 20.56
N THR A 18 -20.62 -8.60 20.12
CA THR A 18 -19.48 -9.10 19.37
C THR A 18 -19.54 -8.40 18.01
N GLY A 19 -18.91 -7.23 17.94
CA GLY A 19 -18.69 -6.55 16.68
C GLY A 19 -18.04 -7.53 15.73
N LEU A 20 -18.77 -7.97 14.71
CA LEU A 20 -18.19 -8.52 13.50
C LEU A 20 -17.26 -7.42 13.01
N ALA A 21 -15.97 -7.54 13.28
CA ALA A 21 -14.96 -6.78 12.56
C ALA A 21 -15.10 -7.23 11.10
N TYR A 22 -15.96 -6.54 10.35
CA TYR A 22 -15.97 -6.67 8.91
C TYR A 22 -14.58 -6.27 8.45
N GLY A 23 -13.80 -7.23 7.98
CA GLY A 23 -12.55 -6.94 7.33
C GLY A 23 -12.81 -5.91 6.23
N GLN A 24 -11.87 -5.02 5.97
CA GLN A 24 -11.99 -3.94 4.97
C GLN A 24 -12.49 -4.46 3.60
N PHE A 25 -12.31 -5.75 3.32
CA PHE A 25 -12.74 -6.43 2.10
C PHE A 25 -13.71 -7.56 2.43
N ALA A 26 -14.92 -7.49 1.90
CA ALA A 26 -15.94 -8.53 2.07
C ALA A 26 -15.61 -9.83 1.32
N ARG A 27 -14.81 -9.74 0.24
CA ARG A 27 -14.41 -10.85 -0.62
C ARG A 27 -12.92 -10.79 -0.92
N THR A 28 -12.28 -11.95 -0.96
CA THR A 28 -10.86 -12.09 -1.30
C THR A 28 -10.52 -11.51 -2.68
N ASP A 29 -11.39 -11.74 -3.67
CA ASP A 29 -11.22 -11.21 -5.04
C ASP A 29 -11.20 -9.68 -5.07
N ASP A 30 -11.99 -9.03 -4.21
CA ASP A 30 -12.03 -7.57 -4.15
C ASP A 30 -10.72 -7.01 -3.57
N ALA A 31 -10.13 -7.69 -2.59
CA ALA A 31 -8.80 -7.34 -2.08
C ALA A 31 -7.72 -7.49 -3.16
N ILE A 32 -7.76 -8.59 -3.95
CA ILE A 32 -6.84 -8.81 -5.06
C ILE A 32 -6.96 -7.68 -6.09
N LYS A 33 -8.17 -7.39 -6.57
CA LYS A 33 -8.43 -6.34 -7.55
C LYS A 33 -8.02 -4.96 -7.04
N TYR A 34 -8.33 -4.66 -5.77
CA TYR A 34 -8.00 -3.38 -5.16
C TYR A 34 -6.48 -3.12 -5.18
N ARG A 35 -5.67 -4.06 -4.62
CA ARG A 35 -4.22 -3.87 -4.60
C ARG A 35 -3.60 -3.85 -5.99
N GLN A 36 -4.13 -4.65 -6.95
CA GLN A 36 -3.68 -4.63 -8.35
C GLN A 36 -3.96 -3.28 -9.01
N ALA A 37 -5.13 -2.70 -8.79
CA ALA A 37 -5.49 -1.40 -9.33
C ALA A 37 -4.59 -0.29 -8.74
N VAL A 38 -4.37 -0.29 -7.43
CA VAL A 38 -3.47 0.68 -6.78
C VAL A 38 -2.04 0.53 -7.30
N MET A 39 -1.50 -0.69 -7.37
CA MET A 39 -0.15 -0.93 -7.89
C MET A 39 -0.01 -0.57 -9.37
N PHE A 40 -1.06 -0.76 -10.17
CA PHE A 40 -1.09 -0.31 -11.55
C PHE A 40 -0.98 1.21 -11.65
N LEU A 41 -1.78 1.95 -10.87
CA LEU A 41 -1.75 3.42 -10.85
C LEU A 41 -0.38 3.94 -10.39
N ILE A 42 0.18 3.39 -9.33
CA ILE A 42 1.56 3.72 -8.89
C ILE A 42 2.54 3.52 -10.06
N GLY A 43 2.47 2.37 -10.73
CA GLY A 43 3.34 2.06 -11.88
C GLY A 43 3.21 3.05 -13.02
N GLN A 44 1.99 3.54 -13.32
CA GLN A 44 1.76 4.56 -14.36
C GLN A 44 2.43 5.90 -14.01
N HIS A 45 2.29 6.37 -12.78
CA HIS A 45 2.88 7.64 -12.35
C HIS A 45 4.41 7.55 -12.20
N VAL A 46 4.92 6.44 -11.65
CA VAL A 46 6.36 6.16 -11.61
C VAL A 46 6.94 6.08 -13.03
N GLY A 47 6.23 5.47 -13.97
CA GLY A 47 6.65 5.37 -15.37
C GLY A 47 6.80 6.74 -16.05
N ARG A 48 5.87 7.69 -15.78
CA ARG A 48 5.95 9.06 -16.28
C ARG A 48 7.18 9.78 -15.71
N MET A 49 7.40 9.70 -14.40
CA MET A 49 8.59 10.28 -13.76
C MET A 49 9.88 9.63 -14.27
N ALA A 50 9.88 8.32 -14.52
CA ALA A 50 11.03 7.60 -15.08
C ALA A 50 11.42 8.11 -16.47
N ALA A 51 10.45 8.49 -17.31
CA ALA A 51 10.73 9.06 -18.63
C ALA A 51 11.48 10.41 -18.51
N VAL A 52 11.10 11.23 -17.55
CA VAL A 52 11.78 12.52 -17.27
C VAL A 52 13.19 12.28 -16.70
N VAL A 53 13.31 11.42 -15.68
CA VAL A 53 14.60 11.12 -15.01
C VAL A 53 15.62 10.53 -16.00
N LYS A 54 15.16 9.75 -16.99
CA LYS A 54 15.99 9.17 -18.05
C LYS A 54 16.23 10.10 -19.25
N GLY A 55 15.80 11.35 -19.17
CA GLY A 55 15.94 12.33 -20.26
C GLY A 55 15.11 12.04 -21.52
N LYS A 56 14.11 11.17 -21.44
CA LYS A 56 13.22 10.85 -22.58
C LYS A 56 12.09 11.87 -22.74
N GLN A 57 11.83 12.63 -21.70
CA GLN A 57 10.83 13.71 -21.65
C GLN A 57 11.45 14.92 -20.94
N PRO A 58 11.06 16.15 -21.32
CA PRO A 58 11.52 17.35 -20.63
C PRO A 58 11.05 17.37 -19.18
N HIS A 59 11.85 17.96 -18.29
CA HIS A 59 11.48 18.17 -16.90
C HIS A 59 10.54 19.36 -16.78
N ASN A 60 9.24 19.09 -16.57
CA ASN A 60 8.28 20.05 -16.08
C ASN A 60 8.13 19.82 -14.56
N ARG A 61 8.49 20.81 -13.75
CA ARG A 61 8.47 20.71 -12.29
C ARG A 61 7.07 20.44 -11.75
N GLU A 62 6.07 21.13 -12.26
CA GLU A 62 4.69 21.03 -11.78
C GLU A 62 4.13 19.61 -12.04
N ASP A 63 4.28 19.11 -13.26
CA ASP A 63 3.87 17.76 -13.63
C ASP A 63 4.60 16.69 -12.81
N PHE A 64 5.90 16.89 -12.55
CA PHE A 64 6.69 15.95 -11.76
C PHE A 64 6.20 15.92 -10.30
N VAL A 65 5.96 17.08 -9.68
CA VAL A 65 5.40 17.20 -8.34
C VAL A 65 4.02 16.53 -8.25
N GLN A 66 3.14 16.78 -9.21
CA GLN A 66 1.82 16.14 -9.24
C GLN A 66 1.92 14.60 -9.27
N ASN A 67 2.82 14.04 -10.10
CA ASN A 67 3.04 12.60 -10.14
C ASN A 67 3.63 12.06 -8.82
N ALA A 68 4.56 12.80 -8.19
CA ALA A 68 5.15 12.40 -6.90
C ALA A 68 4.10 12.38 -5.77
N VAL A 69 3.25 13.41 -5.68
CA VAL A 69 2.12 13.49 -4.73
C VAL A 69 1.15 12.31 -4.92
N LEU A 70 0.80 11.99 -6.17
CA LEU A 70 -0.09 10.87 -6.45
C LEU A 70 0.52 9.53 -6.02
N VAL A 71 1.81 9.32 -6.30
CA VAL A 71 2.50 8.10 -5.86
C VAL A 71 2.57 8.04 -4.34
N GLU A 72 2.84 9.15 -3.66
CA GLU A 72 2.87 9.23 -2.19
C GLU A 72 1.51 8.88 -1.59
N THR A 73 0.44 9.44 -2.12
CA THR A 73 -0.93 9.15 -1.67
C THR A 73 -1.31 7.69 -1.92
N LEU A 74 -1.07 7.17 -3.12
CA LEU A 74 -1.40 5.81 -3.51
C LEU A 74 -0.58 4.77 -2.76
N SER A 75 0.67 5.07 -2.40
CA SER A 75 1.56 4.13 -1.71
C SER A 75 1.05 3.70 -0.34
N ARG A 76 0.15 4.46 0.28
CA ARG A 76 -0.43 4.17 1.59
C ARG A 76 -1.64 3.22 1.54
N LEU A 77 -2.19 2.96 0.37
CA LEU A 77 -3.50 2.32 0.23
C LEU A 77 -3.48 0.79 0.17
N PRO A 78 -2.51 0.10 -0.46
CA PRO A 78 -2.72 -1.29 -0.88
C PRO A 78 -2.46 -2.33 0.22
N TRP A 79 -1.84 -1.98 1.33
CA TRP A 79 -1.18 -2.92 2.23
C TRP A 79 -2.14 -3.87 2.94
N ASP A 80 -3.26 -3.38 3.45
CA ASP A 80 -4.25 -4.24 4.10
C ASP A 80 -4.86 -5.27 3.16
N ALA A 81 -4.98 -4.93 1.87
CA ALA A 81 -5.46 -5.83 0.84
C ALA A 81 -4.49 -7.00 0.55
N PHE A 82 -3.21 -6.88 0.91
CA PHE A 82 -2.24 -7.97 0.85
C PHE A 82 -2.36 -8.93 2.03
N LEU A 83 -2.90 -8.49 3.16
CA LEU A 83 -2.96 -9.28 4.40
C LEU A 83 -4.26 -10.08 4.54
N VAL A 84 -5.15 -10.01 3.56
CA VAL A 84 -6.40 -10.79 3.54
C VAL A 84 -6.08 -12.27 3.35
N ALA A 85 -6.52 -13.12 4.27
CA ALA A 85 -6.30 -14.57 4.22
C ALA A 85 -6.83 -15.17 2.90
N GLY A 86 -6.03 -16.01 2.25
CA GLY A 86 -6.36 -16.63 0.97
C GLY A 86 -6.20 -15.73 -0.25
N SER A 87 -5.82 -14.45 -0.08
CA SER A 87 -5.61 -13.52 -1.20
C SER A 87 -4.31 -13.78 -1.97
N ASP A 88 -3.50 -14.74 -1.54
CA ASP A 88 -2.36 -15.29 -2.25
C ASP A 88 -2.75 -16.34 -3.32
N LYS A 89 -4.04 -16.68 -3.38
CA LYS A 89 -4.63 -17.61 -4.35
C LYS A 89 -5.44 -16.86 -5.41
N GLY A 90 -5.72 -17.51 -6.52
CA GLY A 90 -6.50 -16.93 -7.62
C GLY A 90 -5.65 -16.14 -8.61
N ASP A 91 -6.24 -15.14 -9.28
CA ASP A 91 -5.55 -14.31 -10.29
C ASP A 91 -4.67 -13.26 -9.62
N THR A 92 -3.54 -13.69 -9.11
CA THR A 92 -2.58 -12.84 -8.41
C THR A 92 -1.14 -13.31 -8.64
N LYS A 93 -0.21 -12.34 -8.61
CA LYS A 93 1.23 -12.59 -8.54
C LYS A 93 1.81 -12.47 -7.13
N MET A 94 0.97 -12.30 -6.13
CA MET A 94 1.39 -12.30 -4.74
C MET A 94 1.88 -13.69 -4.34
N ARG A 95 3.01 -13.77 -3.66
CA ARG A 95 3.54 -15.01 -3.10
C ARG A 95 2.99 -15.22 -1.69
N SER A 96 2.87 -16.50 -1.27
CA SER A 96 2.40 -16.86 0.07
C SER A 96 3.28 -16.30 1.20
N GLU A 97 4.55 -16.01 0.89
CA GLU A 97 5.50 -15.39 1.82
C GLU A 97 5.02 -14.06 2.41
N VAL A 98 4.09 -13.36 1.75
CA VAL A 98 3.44 -12.16 2.31
C VAL A 98 2.67 -12.51 3.58
N LEU A 99 1.89 -13.60 3.56
CA LEU A 99 1.08 -14.03 4.68
C LEU A 99 1.91 -14.78 5.75
N GLU A 100 2.94 -15.49 5.33
CA GLU A 100 3.85 -16.24 6.20
C GLU A 100 4.83 -15.34 6.96
N ASN A 101 5.24 -14.20 6.35
CA ASN A 101 6.25 -13.28 6.88
C ASN A 101 5.73 -11.84 6.92
N GLN A 102 4.58 -11.62 7.53
CA GLN A 102 3.87 -10.33 7.53
C GLN A 102 4.72 -9.16 8.04
N ASP A 103 5.57 -9.38 9.05
CA ASP A 103 6.42 -8.31 9.60
C ASP A 103 7.48 -7.85 8.58
N LYS A 104 8.08 -8.77 7.84
CA LYS A 104 9.02 -8.44 6.76
C LYS A 104 8.31 -7.73 5.61
N PHE A 105 7.10 -8.16 5.28
CA PHE A 105 6.29 -7.50 4.27
C PHE A 105 5.92 -6.07 4.68
N LYS A 106 5.44 -5.87 5.91
CA LYS A 106 5.12 -4.55 6.45
C LYS A 106 6.35 -3.63 6.48
N GLN A 107 7.52 -4.16 6.83
CA GLN A 107 8.77 -3.39 6.79
C GLN A 107 9.13 -2.97 5.37
N ALA A 108 8.99 -3.85 4.37
CA ALA A 108 9.22 -3.51 2.97
C ALA A 108 8.22 -2.45 2.47
N ALA A 109 6.96 -2.54 2.88
CA ALA A 109 5.91 -1.55 2.60
C ALA A 109 6.28 -0.17 3.19
N GLN A 110 6.62 -0.12 4.47
CA GLN A 110 7.05 1.11 5.15
C GLN A 110 8.29 1.74 4.51
N ASN A 111 9.28 0.92 4.13
CA ASN A 111 10.46 1.42 3.41
C ASN A 111 10.07 2.09 2.10
N MET A 112 9.16 1.50 1.33
CA MET A 112 8.66 2.12 0.11
C MET A 112 7.96 3.45 0.39
N GLU A 113 7.07 3.52 1.39
CA GLU A 113 6.37 4.75 1.78
C GLU A 113 7.35 5.87 2.16
N ILE A 114 8.38 5.53 2.94
CA ILE A 114 9.42 6.48 3.35
C ILE A 114 10.16 7.04 2.12
N GLU A 115 10.60 6.17 1.21
CA GLU A 115 11.33 6.62 0.03
C GLU A 115 10.47 7.43 -0.93
N VAL A 116 9.18 7.10 -1.05
CA VAL A 116 8.21 7.88 -1.85
C VAL A 116 7.96 9.26 -1.22
N ALA A 117 7.81 9.36 0.10
CA ALA A 117 7.65 10.65 0.79
C ALA A 117 8.88 11.56 0.62
N LYS A 118 10.09 10.97 0.64
CA LYS A 118 11.33 11.70 0.32
C LYS A 118 11.35 12.17 -1.13
N LEU A 119 10.81 11.37 -2.07
CA LEU A 119 10.71 11.77 -3.48
C LEU A 119 9.74 12.95 -3.68
N ASP A 120 8.60 12.96 -2.99
CA ASP A 120 7.71 14.13 -3.01
C ASP A 120 8.41 15.39 -2.49
N SER A 121 9.15 15.27 -1.38
CA SER A 121 9.95 16.39 -0.84
C SER A 121 11.03 16.86 -1.81
N ALA A 122 11.75 15.92 -2.46
CA ALA A 122 12.75 16.22 -3.47
C ALA A 122 12.14 16.93 -4.69
N ALA A 123 10.98 16.46 -5.18
CA ALA A 123 10.26 17.06 -6.29
C ALA A 123 9.89 18.52 -5.99
N ARG A 124 9.42 18.80 -4.77
CA ARG A 124 9.07 20.15 -4.31
C ARG A 124 10.28 21.06 -4.19
N SER A 125 11.47 20.57 -3.88
CA SER A 125 12.69 21.38 -3.85
C SER A 125 13.07 21.91 -5.23
N GLY A 126 12.78 21.17 -6.30
CA GLY A 126 13.09 21.49 -7.67
C GLY A 126 14.54 21.22 -8.08
N ASP A 127 15.36 20.67 -7.18
CA ASP A 127 16.72 20.23 -7.53
C ASP A 127 16.66 18.89 -8.25
N PHE A 128 16.94 18.92 -9.56
CA PHE A 128 16.82 17.74 -10.40
C PHE A 128 17.84 16.64 -10.06
N ASN A 129 19.02 16.98 -9.56
CA ASN A 129 20.01 15.97 -9.12
C ASN A 129 19.50 15.23 -7.89
N VAL A 130 18.91 15.95 -6.92
CA VAL A 130 18.28 15.35 -5.73
C VAL A 130 17.11 14.46 -6.14
N ILE A 131 16.29 14.91 -7.10
CA ILE A 131 15.19 14.13 -7.66
C ILE A 131 15.69 12.81 -8.25
N GLN A 132 16.74 12.85 -9.09
CA GLN A 132 17.29 11.65 -9.74
C GLN A 132 17.79 10.62 -8.71
N VAL A 133 18.53 11.06 -7.70
CA VAL A 133 19.02 10.19 -6.62
C VAL A 133 17.87 9.54 -5.87
N GLN A 134 16.88 10.35 -5.47
CA GLN A 134 15.76 9.86 -4.68
C GLN A 134 14.82 8.97 -5.50
N PHE A 135 14.63 9.26 -6.78
CA PHE A 135 13.88 8.38 -7.69
C PHE A 135 14.55 7.00 -7.81
N GLY A 136 15.89 6.95 -7.82
CA GLY A 136 16.64 5.71 -7.75
C GLY A 136 16.37 4.91 -6.47
N ALA A 137 16.28 5.58 -5.32
CA ALA A 137 15.97 4.95 -4.04
C ALA A 137 14.55 4.35 -4.03
N VAL A 138 13.55 5.06 -4.58
CA VAL A 138 12.18 4.51 -4.78
C VAL A 138 12.22 3.27 -5.66
N GLY A 139 12.93 3.32 -6.79
CA GLY A 139 13.06 2.17 -7.69
C GLY A 139 13.68 0.95 -6.99
N LYS A 140 14.68 1.17 -6.13
CA LYS A 140 15.32 0.13 -5.33
C LYS A 140 14.32 -0.50 -4.34
N SER A 141 13.58 0.29 -3.58
CA SER A 141 12.59 -0.22 -2.62
C SER A 141 11.49 -1.05 -3.29
N CYS A 142 11.00 -0.60 -4.45
CA CYS A 142 10.05 -1.38 -5.26
C CYS A 142 10.62 -2.73 -5.70
N LYS A 143 11.87 -2.74 -6.19
CA LYS A 143 12.54 -3.95 -6.65
C LYS A 143 12.73 -4.96 -5.51
N GLU A 144 13.24 -4.53 -4.37
CA GLU A 144 13.52 -5.39 -3.22
C GLU A 144 12.25 -6.06 -2.68
N CYS A 145 11.14 -5.32 -2.59
CA CYS A 145 9.83 -5.87 -2.22
C CYS A 145 9.34 -6.89 -3.25
N HIS A 146 9.41 -6.57 -4.55
CA HIS A 146 8.97 -7.47 -5.62
C HIS A 146 9.80 -8.74 -5.72
N GLU A 147 11.09 -8.71 -5.45
CA GLU A 147 11.96 -9.89 -5.45
C GLU A 147 11.58 -10.90 -4.36
N GLN A 148 11.08 -10.41 -3.22
CA GLN A 148 10.70 -11.26 -2.09
C GLN A 148 9.24 -11.74 -2.18
N PHE A 149 8.32 -10.87 -2.58
CA PHE A 149 6.89 -11.05 -2.36
C PHE A 149 6.05 -11.18 -3.64
N ARG A 150 6.66 -11.10 -4.82
CA ARG A 150 5.97 -11.19 -6.12
C ARG A 150 6.58 -12.28 -7.00
N SER A 151 5.73 -13.16 -7.56
CA SER A 151 6.14 -14.11 -8.60
C SER A 151 6.39 -13.38 -9.95
N ARG A 152 7.25 -13.95 -10.77
CA ARG A 152 7.59 -13.43 -12.11
C ARG A 152 6.43 -13.55 -13.09
#